data_b0414774db8e1c711dde9caad316c169
#
_entry.id   b0414774db8e1c711dde9caad316c169
#
_cell.length_a   1.000
_cell.length_b   1.000
_cell.length_c   1.000
_cell.angle_alpha   90.00
_cell.angle_beta   90.00
_cell.angle_gamma   90.00
#
_symmetry.space_group_name_H-M   'P 1'
#
loop_
_entity.id
_entity.type
_entity.pdbx_description
1 polymer ?
#
loop_
_entity_poly.entity_id
_entity_poly.type
_entity_poly.pdbx_seq_one_letter_code
_entity_poly.pdbx_strand_id
1 'polypeptide(L)'
;MRPALLFALPLLWAQPAQAFPWYVQGDNFRGAQLLSPDERKAHIGRLQNMKSFDECKGYMAAHYLELDRRAREKGVVLPPIQADPCEVMKTMGRFR
;
A
#
# COMPACT_ATOMS: atom_id res chain seq x y z
N MET A 1 2.47 -30.12 29.95
CA MET A 1 2.44 -29.63 29.59
C MET A 1 2.12 -29.12 28.93
N ARG A 2 2.23 -29.05 28.94
CA ARG A 2 1.96 -28.44 28.29
C ARG A 2 1.79 -27.81 27.54
N PRO A 3 1.76 -27.72 27.53
CA PRO A 3 1.48 -26.94 26.80
C PRO A 3 1.31 -26.52 25.94
N ALA A 4 1.44 -26.56 25.89
CA ALA A 4 1.36 -25.95 25.10
C ALA A 4 0.78 -25.54 24.50
N LEU A 5 0.68 -25.61 24.82
CA LEU A 5 0.24 -25.04 24.24
C LEU A 5 0.04 -24.35 23.72
N LEU A 6 0.12 -24.18 23.94
CA LEU A 6 -0.11 -23.34 23.58
C LEU A 6 -0.09 -22.85 22.76
N PHE A 7 0.13 -22.91 22.59
CA PHE A 7 0.14 -22.28 21.82
C PHE A 7 -0.30 -21.82 21.03
N ALA A 8 -0.35 -22.12 21.04
CA ALA A 8 -0.72 -21.83 20.25
C ALA A 8 -1.29 -21.00 19.93
N LEU A 9 -1.62 -20.59 20.12
CA LEU A 9 -2.20 -19.79 20.00
C LEU A 9 -1.93 -18.75 19.35
N PRO A 10 -1.51 -18.52 19.34
CA PRO A 10 -1.32 -17.28 18.98
C PRO A 10 -1.33 -16.92 17.65
N LEU A 11 -0.87 -17.26 17.08
CA LEU A 11 -0.83 -17.09 15.84
C LEU A 11 -1.79 -16.42 15.27
N LEU A 12 -2.71 -16.43 15.70
CA LEU A 12 -3.76 -15.95 15.10
C LEU A 12 -3.77 -14.53 15.16
N TRP A 13 -3.03 -13.92 15.80
CA TRP A 13 -3.12 -12.61 15.84
C TRP A 13 -2.69 -11.90 14.71
N ALA A 14 -2.23 -12.33 13.79
CA ALA A 14 -1.80 -11.68 12.63
C ALA A 14 -2.81 -10.85 12.00
N GLN A 15 -3.92 -10.85 12.49
CA GLN A 15 -4.96 -10.25 11.83
C GLN A 15 -4.91 -8.82 11.59
N PRO A 16 -4.38 -7.98 12.41
CA PRO A 16 -4.45 -6.56 12.13
C PRO A 16 -3.83 -6.18 10.82
N ALA A 17 -2.83 -6.87 10.46
CA ALA A 17 -2.15 -6.53 9.24
C ALA A 17 -2.99 -6.78 8.03
N GLN A 18 -3.99 -7.60 8.17
CA GLN A 18 -4.78 -7.95 7.02
C GLN A 18 -5.84 -6.94 6.68
N ALA A 19 -6.01 -5.92 7.47
CA ALA A 19 -6.96 -4.88 7.17
C ALA A 19 -6.47 -3.98 6.06
N PHE A 20 -5.25 -4.15 5.60
CA PHE A 20 -4.66 -3.27 4.60
C PHE A 20 -3.97 -4.13 3.56
N PRO A 21 -4.11 -3.76 2.27
CA PRO A 21 -3.52 -4.58 1.22
C PRO A 21 -2.02 -4.74 1.41
N TRP A 22 -1.56 -5.97 1.26
CA TRP A 22 -0.15 -6.26 1.51
C TRP A 22 0.80 -5.46 0.63
N TYR A 23 0.40 -5.19 -0.58
CA TYR A 23 1.29 -4.51 -1.53
C TYR A 23 1.47 -3.04 -1.21
N VAL A 24 0.69 -2.46 -0.31
CA VAL A 24 0.91 -1.09 0.10
C VAL A 24 1.55 -1.01 1.48
N GLN A 25 1.90 -2.14 2.07
CA GLN A 25 2.54 -2.17 3.38
C GLN A 25 4.05 -2.34 3.29
N GLY A 26 4.57 -2.57 2.12
CA GLY A 26 6.01 -2.78 1.93
C GLY A 26 6.48 -2.04 0.71
N ASP A 27 7.57 -2.48 0.15
CA ASP A 27 8.21 -1.82 -0.97
C ASP A 27 7.79 -2.39 -2.32
N ASN A 28 6.71 -3.15 -2.35
CA ASN A 28 6.30 -3.84 -3.56
C ASN A 28 5.31 -3.10 -4.42
N PHE A 29 5.12 -1.84 -4.23
CA PHE A 29 4.15 -1.13 -5.04
C PHE A 29 4.78 -0.64 -6.34
N ARG A 30 3.92 -0.37 -7.32
CA ARG A 30 4.35 0.07 -8.64
C ARG A 30 5.15 1.36 -8.53
N GLY A 31 6.35 1.35 -9.07
CA GLY A 31 7.20 2.52 -9.09
C GLY A 31 8.00 2.76 -7.82
N ALA A 32 7.96 1.83 -6.87
CA ALA A 32 8.68 2.02 -5.61
C ALA A 32 10.16 2.27 -5.82
N GLN A 33 10.74 1.68 -6.86
CA GLN A 33 12.17 1.86 -7.13
C GLN A 33 12.53 3.29 -7.53
N LEU A 34 11.54 4.11 -7.87
CA LEU A 34 11.77 5.49 -8.24
C LEU A 34 11.70 6.43 -7.04
N LEU A 35 11.42 5.89 -5.87
CA LEU A 35 11.27 6.67 -4.64
C LEU A 35 12.38 6.33 -3.67
N SER A 36 12.77 7.31 -2.86
CA SER A 36 13.71 7.05 -1.79
C SER A 36 13.02 6.23 -0.69
N PRO A 37 13.79 5.63 0.22
CA PRO A 37 13.17 4.91 1.33
C PRO A 37 12.22 5.77 2.16
N ASP A 38 12.57 7.05 2.38
CA ASP A 38 11.69 7.94 3.13
C ASP A 38 10.42 8.24 2.36
N GLU A 39 10.53 8.41 1.03
CA GLU A 39 9.36 8.66 0.20
C GLU A 39 8.44 7.44 0.18
N ARG A 40 9.01 6.24 0.12
CA ARG A 40 8.19 5.03 0.17
C ARG A 40 7.41 4.94 1.48
N LYS A 41 8.10 5.24 2.58
CA LYS A 41 7.47 5.19 3.89
C LYS A 41 6.36 6.23 4.00
N ALA A 42 6.62 7.44 3.50
CA ALA A 42 5.63 8.51 3.53
C ALA A 42 4.40 8.15 2.69
N HIS A 43 4.62 7.52 1.54
CA HIS A 43 3.52 7.10 0.67
C HIS A 43 2.62 6.08 1.37
N ILE A 44 3.22 5.08 1.98
CA ILE A 44 2.45 4.07 2.71
C ILE A 44 1.67 4.71 3.85
N GLY A 45 2.32 5.60 4.59
CA GLY A 45 1.65 6.29 5.70
C GLY A 45 0.48 7.13 5.22
N ARG A 46 0.63 7.81 4.08
CA ARG A 46 -0.46 8.60 3.52
C ARG A 46 -1.66 7.70 3.18
N LEU A 47 -1.40 6.57 2.52
CA LEU A 47 -2.47 5.66 2.17
C LEU A 47 -3.18 5.09 3.40
N GLN A 48 -2.41 4.78 4.42
CA GLN A 48 -2.99 4.22 5.64
C GLN A 48 -3.90 5.21 6.37
N ASN A 49 -3.68 6.50 6.14
CA ASN A 49 -4.44 7.53 6.83
C ASN A 49 -5.49 8.22 5.97
N MET A 50 -5.76 7.69 4.79
CA MET A 50 -6.80 8.26 3.93
C MET A 50 -8.18 8.08 4.55
N LYS A 51 -9.00 9.14 4.43
CA LYS A 51 -10.31 9.15 5.07
C LYS A 51 -11.44 8.87 4.09
N SER A 52 -11.25 9.15 2.82
CA SER A 52 -12.31 8.95 1.83
C SER A 52 -11.74 8.44 0.53
N PHE A 53 -12.61 7.84 -0.25
CA PHE A 53 -12.24 7.35 -1.58
C PHE A 53 -11.80 8.51 -2.47
N ASP A 54 -12.53 9.63 -2.43
CA ASP A 54 -12.18 10.77 -3.28
C ASP A 54 -10.81 11.35 -2.91
N GLU A 55 -10.53 11.46 -1.63
CA GLU A 55 -9.22 11.93 -1.18
C GLU A 55 -8.13 11.00 -1.69
N CYS A 56 -8.35 9.71 -1.59
CA CYS A 56 -7.40 8.71 -2.04
C CYS A 56 -7.17 8.81 -3.54
N LYS A 57 -8.25 8.94 -4.33
CA LYS A 57 -8.13 9.01 -5.79
C LYS A 57 -7.35 10.26 -6.21
N GLY A 58 -7.59 11.39 -5.55
CA GLY A 58 -6.85 12.61 -5.86
C GLY A 58 -5.37 12.47 -5.56
N TYR A 59 -5.05 11.88 -4.42
CA TYR A 59 -3.67 11.65 -4.04
C TYR A 59 -2.99 10.70 -5.04
N MET A 60 -3.65 9.60 -5.39
CA MET A 60 -3.05 8.64 -6.30
C MET A 60 -2.89 9.17 -7.71
N ALA A 61 -3.80 10.04 -8.18
CA ALA A 61 -3.64 10.65 -9.49
C ALA A 61 -2.35 11.46 -9.55
N ALA A 62 -2.08 12.27 -8.53
CA ALA A 62 -0.87 13.06 -8.47
C ALA A 62 0.37 12.15 -8.34
N HIS A 63 0.24 11.08 -7.56
CA HIS A 63 1.32 10.12 -7.36
C HIS A 63 1.71 9.46 -8.69
N TYR A 64 0.73 9.04 -9.49
CA TYR A 64 1.02 8.41 -10.77
C TYR A 64 1.71 9.39 -11.74
N LEU A 65 1.28 10.64 -11.75
CA LEU A 65 1.93 11.62 -12.61
C LEU A 65 3.39 11.84 -12.23
N GLU A 66 3.66 11.89 -10.94
CA GLU A 66 5.04 12.07 -10.47
C GLU A 66 5.89 10.85 -10.79
N LEU A 67 5.34 9.65 -10.64
CA LEU A 67 6.07 8.45 -11.00
C LEU A 67 6.37 8.41 -12.50
N ASP A 68 5.39 8.80 -13.32
CA ASP A 68 5.62 8.83 -14.77
C ASP A 68 6.71 9.81 -15.13
N ARG A 69 6.76 10.96 -14.47
CA ARG A 69 7.81 11.94 -14.71
C ARG A 69 9.19 11.38 -14.36
N ARG A 70 9.29 10.74 -13.19
CA ARG A 70 10.55 10.16 -12.74
C ARG A 70 10.98 9.00 -13.65
N ALA A 71 10.02 8.21 -14.09
CA ALA A 71 10.30 7.08 -14.98
C ALA A 71 10.87 7.58 -16.30
N ARG A 72 10.29 8.65 -16.86
CA ARG A 72 10.81 9.21 -18.10
C ARG A 72 12.23 9.73 -17.92
N GLU A 73 12.51 10.41 -16.81
CA GLU A 73 13.84 10.93 -16.56
C GLU A 73 14.89 9.84 -16.45
N LYS A 74 14.49 8.68 -15.91
CA LYS A 74 15.44 7.59 -15.70
C LYS A 74 15.40 6.52 -16.76
N GLY A 75 14.55 6.68 -17.76
CA GLY A 75 14.43 5.68 -18.81
C GLY A 75 13.84 4.37 -18.32
N VAL A 76 13.00 4.42 -17.31
CA VAL A 76 12.37 3.23 -16.74
C VAL A 76 10.98 3.09 -17.32
N VAL A 77 10.59 1.88 -17.69
CA VAL A 77 9.24 1.59 -18.16
C VAL A 77 8.47 0.98 -17.00
N LEU A 78 7.41 1.66 -16.57
CA LEU A 78 6.58 1.17 -15.48
C LEU A 78 5.51 0.22 -16.02
N PRO A 79 5.17 -0.81 -15.26
CA PRO A 79 4.08 -1.70 -15.68
C PRO A 79 2.74 -0.96 -15.63
N PRO A 80 1.73 -1.48 -16.32
CA PRO A 80 0.41 -0.87 -16.24
C PRO A 80 -0.14 -0.88 -14.82
N ILE A 81 -1.01 0.08 -14.53
CA ILE A 81 -1.67 0.13 -13.24
C ILE A 81 -2.71 -0.99 -13.20
N GLN A 82 -2.59 -1.90 -12.24
CA GLN A 82 -3.50 -3.01 -12.16
C GLN A 82 -4.37 -3.02 -10.93
N ALA A 83 -3.80 -2.76 -9.78
CA ALA A 83 -4.54 -2.80 -8.54
C ALA A 83 -4.39 -1.45 -7.87
N ASP A 84 -5.30 -0.55 -8.20
CA ASP A 84 -5.32 0.78 -7.60
C ASP A 84 -5.62 0.63 -6.11
N PRO A 85 -4.77 1.12 -5.22
CA PRO A 85 -5.00 0.94 -3.79
C PRO A 85 -6.30 1.55 -3.31
N CYS A 86 -6.77 2.62 -3.93
CA CYS A 86 -8.03 3.24 -3.52
C CYS A 86 -9.20 2.31 -3.79
N GLU A 87 -9.20 1.65 -4.95
CA GLU A 87 -10.26 0.71 -5.28
C GLU A 87 -10.22 -0.50 -4.35
N VAL A 88 -9.03 -0.99 -4.06
CA VAL A 88 -8.88 -2.14 -3.18
C VAL A 88 -9.34 -1.80 -1.78
N MET A 89 -8.94 -0.65 -1.26
CA MET A 89 -9.35 -0.25 0.08
C MET A 89 -10.85 -0.01 0.17
N LYS A 90 -11.45 0.52 -0.91
CA LYS A 90 -12.89 0.69 -0.95
C LYS A 90 -13.59 -0.65 -0.88
N THR A 91 -13.13 -1.61 -1.67
CA THR A 91 -13.70 -2.96 -1.68
C THR A 91 -13.56 -3.62 -0.31
N MET A 92 -12.50 -3.32 0.42
CA MET A 92 -12.28 -3.88 1.74
C MET A 92 -13.02 -3.12 2.84
N GLY A 93 -13.80 -2.11 2.49
CA GLY A 93 -14.60 -1.39 3.48
C GLY A 93 -13.87 -0.30 4.23
N ARG A 94 -12.69 0.13 3.73
CA ARG A 94 -11.94 1.18 4.40
C ARG A 94 -12.63 2.52 4.30
N PHE A 95 -13.34 2.78 3.21
CA PHE A 95 -14.03 4.05 2.99
C PHE A 95 -15.53 3.83 3.07
N ARG A 96 -16.21 4.71 3.74
CA ARG A 96 -17.64 4.58 3.92
C ARG A 96 -18.42 5.48 3.00
#